data_d22c53ea6702fc3b3047341e938ce61c
#
_entry.id   d22c53ea6702fc3b3047341e938ce61c
#
_cell.length_a   1.000
_cell.length_b   1.000
_cell.length_c   1.000
_cell.angle_alpha   90.00
_cell.angle_beta   90.00
_cell.angle_gamma   90.00
#
_symmetry.space_group_name_H-M   'P 1'
#
loop_
_entity.id
_entity.type
_entity.pdbx_description
1 polymer ?
#
loop_
_entity_poly.entity_id
_entity_poly.type
_entity_poly.pdbx_seq_one_letter_code
_entity_poly.pdbx_strand_id
1 'polypeptide(L)'
;MTSADDADRADRADRTEPADRRESAEHTCDAGLLSPGRAGSAAEAATGDAAFLRAMLDAEAALVQAQAAVGLAPEAAADAITAVAATAGRFDVRDVALRAGPAGNPVTPLVADLTAAVDDEETRAGAGTKADADTAQYVHRGATSQDIVDTAMMLVAARTVPQILADLDRTADALAALATAHRTTPAAGRTLTQHAAPTTFGLKAAGWLSSVRAARARLAAVRLPAQLGGEAGTLAAFAPDDIAVDGAPGRTSTAASCEPVYDLTGPLDTTPDSPPEPLPDYPPATGPVPGERDAEAALGVDPAPDEPIYDLPGAAPNNSGDPATESRGGIGSGAREAGRGAPGTGTPADTGTGAATHDDPDTDTGVRLLAAYAARLRLAEPTLPWHTLRTPVADLGSALAFTAGALGKVAADVLVLSRTEIGEVAEARGGGPVAPPHRRNPVRATRIAAAARQAPALASVLLGALVAEDERPAGPWHAEWQPLRELLRLTGGAARDAAELAHGLRVFPDRMRDNLALTHGVLAAERLATALTPAVGRAGARELLGAAERLAAGAGIPLAQALTETDPAVAELIGDERMRALTDPAGYTGSAPAFVDRALAEHGADGEQPPAGTPESPR
;
A
#
# COMPACT_ATOMS: atom_id res chain seq x y z
N MET A 1 60.25 -47.24 18.37
CA MET A 1 59.88 -46.47 17.18
C MET A 1 58.37 -46.54 17.05
N THR A 2 57.65 -45.83 17.88
CA THR A 2 56.20 -45.63 17.87
C THR A 2 55.93 -44.42 18.73
N SER A 3 55.72 -43.22 18.17
CA SER A 3 55.10 -42.06 18.84
C SER A 3 55.36 -40.75 18.10
N ALA A 4 55.14 -40.69 16.81
CA ALA A 4 55.13 -39.39 16.09
C ALA A 4 53.96 -39.24 15.12
N ASP A 5 53.14 -40.30 14.90
CA ASP A 5 52.05 -40.27 13.93
C ASP A 5 50.64 -39.98 14.52
N ASP A 6 50.49 -39.98 15.86
CA ASP A 6 49.18 -39.73 16.50
C ASP A 6 48.97 -38.24 16.87
N ALA A 7 49.99 -37.41 16.89
CA ALA A 7 49.85 -35.98 17.15
C ALA A 7 49.43 -35.17 15.92
N ASP A 8 49.71 -35.67 14.70
CA ASP A 8 49.36 -34.97 13.42
C ASP A 8 47.93 -35.29 12.92
N ARG A 9 47.24 -36.21 13.57
CA ARG A 9 45.81 -36.52 13.26
C ARG A 9 44.79 -35.71 14.09
N ALA A 10 45.19 -35.24 15.27
CA ALA A 10 44.33 -34.40 16.13
C ALA A 10 44.27 -32.95 15.65
N ASP A 11 45.35 -32.44 15.00
CA ASP A 11 45.41 -31.04 14.55
C ASP A 11 44.81 -30.79 13.15
N ARG A 12 44.38 -31.85 12.45
CA ARG A 12 43.65 -31.74 11.17
C ARG A 12 42.13 -31.79 11.28
N ALA A 13 41.57 -32.16 12.44
CA ALA A 13 40.11 -32.22 12.65
C ALA A 13 39.49 -30.87 13.02
N ASP A 14 40.29 -29.85 13.40
CA ASP A 14 39.80 -28.59 13.94
C ASP A 14 39.86 -27.39 12.96
N ARG A 15 40.16 -27.63 11.67
CA ARG A 15 40.28 -26.54 10.67
C ARG A 15 39.23 -26.56 9.54
N THR A 16 38.21 -27.42 9.60
CA THR A 16 37.19 -27.53 8.53
C THR A 16 35.81 -27.02 8.93
N GLU A 17 35.60 -26.51 10.16
CA GLU A 17 34.26 -26.07 10.61
C GLU A 17 33.78 -24.67 10.21
N PRO A 18 34.59 -23.66 9.78
CA PRO A 18 34.00 -22.36 9.46
C PRO A 18 33.41 -22.24 8.04
N ALA A 19 33.82 -23.07 7.08
CA ALA A 19 33.34 -22.98 5.69
C ALA A 19 31.98 -23.65 5.49
N ASP A 20 31.78 -24.80 6.11
CA ASP A 20 30.54 -25.59 5.95
C ASP A 20 29.33 -24.95 6.65
N ARG A 21 29.55 -24.19 7.75
CA ARG A 21 28.49 -23.40 8.40
C ARG A 21 28.08 -22.15 7.61
N ARG A 22 29.00 -21.55 6.85
CA ARG A 22 28.67 -20.43 5.97
C ARG A 22 27.90 -20.86 4.73
N GLU A 23 28.27 -21.97 4.11
CA GLU A 23 27.53 -22.55 2.98
C GLU A 23 26.14 -23.03 3.38
N SER A 24 25.95 -23.62 4.57
CA SER A 24 24.61 -24.03 5.05
C SER A 24 23.72 -22.85 5.43
N ALA A 25 24.28 -21.71 5.87
CA ALA A 25 23.52 -20.49 6.18
C ALA A 25 23.05 -19.74 4.93
N GLU A 26 23.83 -19.75 3.85
CA GLU A 26 23.45 -19.14 2.57
C GLU A 26 22.25 -19.84 1.90
N HIS A 27 22.00 -21.12 2.19
CA HIS A 27 20.91 -21.90 1.60
C HIS A 27 19.55 -21.75 2.32
N THR A 28 19.48 -21.03 3.43
CA THR A 28 18.24 -20.87 4.22
C THR A 28 17.52 -19.52 4.03
N CYS A 29 18.08 -18.58 3.26
CA CYS A 29 17.45 -17.30 3.00
C CYS A 29 16.47 -17.39 1.83
N ASP A 30 15.22 -16.90 2.02
CA ASP A 30 14.27 -16.72 0.92
C ASP A 30 14.77 -15.61 -0.02
N ALA A 31 15.44 -16.03 -1.11
CA ALA A 31 15.96 -15.13 -2.14
C ALA A 31 14.87 -14.60 -3.09
N GLY A 32 13.59 -14.87 -2.82
CA GLY A 32 12.49 -14.38 -3.64
C GLY A 32 12.31 -15.13 -4.97
N LEU A 33 12.71 -16.39 -5.07
CA LEU A 33 12.59 -17.20 -6.30
C LEU A 33 11.16 -17.23 -6.84
N LEU A 34 10.16 -17.32 -5.94
CA LEU A 34 8.74 -17.30 -6.28
C LEU A 34 8.14 -15.90 -6.35
N SER A 35 8.94 -14.86 -6.19
CA SER A 35 8.54 -13.45 -6.22
C SER A 35 9.39 -12.62 -7.19
N PRO A 36 9.45 -13.00 -8.49
CA PRO A 36 10.35 -12.37 -9.46
C PRO A 36 10.00 -10.88 -9.72
N GLY A 37 8.80 -10.45 -9.36
CA GLY A 37 8.38 -9.04 -9.46
C GLY A 37 9.11 -8.14 -8.49
N ARG A 38 9.45 -8.61 -7.27
CA ARG A 38 10.20 -7.85 -6.27
C ARG A 38 11.71 -8.03 -6.38
N ALA A 39 12.16 -9.20 -6.87
CA ALA A 39 13.58 -9.56 -6.88
C ALA A 39 14.46 -8.50 -7.56
N GLY A 40 15.49 -8.04 -6.86
CA GLY A 40 16.40 -7.00 -7.29
C GLY A 40 15.78 -5.59 -7.36
N SER A 41 14.60 -5.36 -6.78
CA SER A 41 14.06 -4.00 -6.64
C SER A 41 14.69 -3.27 -5.45
N ALA A 42 14.71 -1.94 -5.53
CA ALA A 42 15.15 -1.12 -4.40
C ALA A 42 14.25 -1.32 -3.17
N ALA A 43 12.95 -1.57 -3.38
CA ALA A 43 12.01 -1.88 -2.31
C ALA A 43 12.34 -3.22 -1.62
N GLU A 44 12.82 -4.24 -2.35
CA GLU A 44 13.29 -5.48 -1.74
C GLU A 44 14.47 -5.24 -0.79
N ALA A 45 15.47 -4.50 -1.25
CA ALA A 45 16.63 -4.17 -0.41
C ALA A 45 16.25 -3.36 0.83
N ALA A 46 15.34 -2.37 0.67
CA ALA A 46 14.88 -1.52 1.76
C ALA A 46 13.98 -2.24 2.79
N THR A 47 13.45 -3.42 2.47
CA THR A 47 12.53 -4.21 3.30
C THR A 47 13.08 -5.57 3.70
N GLY A 48 14.37 -5.83 3.48
CA GLY A 48 15.06 -7.06 3.92
C GLY A 48 15.20 -7.13 5.45
N ASP A 49 15.50 -8.32 5.99
CA ASP A 49 15.67 -8.50 7.43
C ASP A 49 16.79 -7.61 7.99
N ALA A 50 17.88 -7.44 7.23
CA ALA A 50 18.96 -6.50 7.59
C ALA A 50 18.49 -5.04 7.65
N ALA A 51 17.53 -4.64 6.79
CA ALA A 51 16.96 -3.30 6.82
C ALA A 51 16.05 -3.10 8.04
N PHE A 52 15.29 -4.12 8.43
CA PHE A 52 14.49 -4.10 9.67
C PHE A 52 15.36 -4.08 10.91
N LEU A 53 16.40 -4.93 10.97
CA LEU A 53 17.38 -4.89 12.06
C LEU A 53 18.01 -3.50 12.19
N ARG A 54 18.44 -2.92 11.07
CA ARG A 54 18.98 -1.55 11.06
C ARG A 54 17.97 -0.53 11.56
N ALA A 55 16.71 -0.64 11.17
CA ALA A 55 15.64 0.27 11.61
C ALA A 55 15.35 0.15 13.11
N MET A 56 15.37 -1.06 13.68
CA MET A 56 15.23 -1.27 15.13
C MET A 56 16.41 -0.67 15.89
N LEU A 57 17.64 -0.85 15.42
CA LEU A 57 18.83 -0.22 16.02
C LEU A 57 18.80 1.31 15.90
N ASP A 58 18.29 1.86 14.81
CA ASP A 58 18.11 3.31 14.66
C ASP A 58 17.06 3.84 15.64
N ALA A 59 15.99 3.06 15.91
CA ALA A 59 14.98 3.41 16.89
C ALA A 59 15.56 3.41 18.31
N GLU A 60 16.35 2.40 18.70
CA GLU A 60 17.04 2.36 20.01
C GLU A 60 18.01 3.52 20.18
N ALA A 61 18.83 3.81 19.17
CA ALA A 61 19.76 4.95 19.21
C ALA A 61 19.01 6.29 19.33
N ALA A 62 17.92 6.47 18.60
CA ALA A 62 17.10 7.67 18.67
C ALA A 62 16.42 7.83 20.03
N LEU A 63 16.04 6.72 20.68
CA LEU A 63 15.42 6.72 22.00
C LEU A 63 16.38 7.32 23.04
N VAL A 64 17.59 6.81 23.14
CA VAL A 64 18.57 7.33 24.12
C VAL A 64 18.99 8.77 23.79
N GLN A 65 19.12 9.13 22.51
CA GLN A 65 19.39 10.51 22.10
C GLN A 65 18.23 11.47 22.46
N ALA A 66 16.99 11.03 22.33
CA ALA A 66 15.83 11.80 22.74
C ALA A 66 15.80 11.98 24.28
N GLN A 67 16.10 10.91 25.03
CA GLN A 67 16.24 10.97 26.49
C GLN A 67 17.33 11.96 26.92
N ALA A 68 18.49 11.97 26.26
CA ALA A 68 19.54 12.95 26.55
C ALA A 68 19.07 14.38 26.24
N ALA A 69 18.39 14.59 25.13
CA ALA A 69 17.88 15.91 24.74
C ALA A 69 16.87 16.51 25.74
N VAL A 70 16.12 15.67 26.46
CA VAL A 70 15.17 16.11 27.49
C VAL A 70 15.72 15.97 28.92
N GLY A 71 16.99 15.59 29.07
CA GLY A 71 17.69 15.53 30.37
C GLY A 71 17.45 14.23 31.17
N LEU A 72 16.96 13.17 30.53
CA LEU A 72 16.68 11.86 31.15
C LEU A 72 17.86 10.88 31.05
N ALA A 73 18.84 11.14 30.17
CA ALA A 73 20.06 10.36 30.02
C ALA A 73 21.29 11.26 29.87
N PRO A 74 22.50 10.83 30.25
CA PRO A 74 23.72 11.55 29.92
C PRO A 74 23.99 11.55 28.41
N GLU A 75 24.51 12.66 27.87
CA GLU A 75 24.95 12.71 26.45
C GLU A 75 26.01 11.64 26.14
N ALA A 76 26.94 11.39 27.04
CA ALA A 76 27.95 10.35 26.87
C ALA A 76 27.36 8.94 26.70
N ALA A 77 26.29 8.61 27.41
CA ALA A 77 25.57 7.35 27.24
C ALA A 77 24.86 7.29 25.88
N ALA A 78 24.25 8.38 25.46
CA ALA A 78 23.59 8.47 24.15
C ALA A 78 24.59 8.29 23.00
N ASP A 79 25.77 8.90 23.10
CA ASP A 79 26.86 8.76 22.12
C ASP A 79 27.40 7.34 22.05
N ALA A 80 27.64 6.70 23.19
CA ALA A 80 28.16 5.34 23.26
C ALA A 80 27.19 4.31 22.69
N ILE A 81 25.90 4.34 23.09
CA ILE A 81 24.88 3.44 22.57
C ILE A 81 24.68 3.66 21.07
N THR A 82 24.65 4.92 20.62
CA THR A 82 24.51 5.25 19.19
C THR A 82 25.68 4.70 18.37
N ALA A 83 26.93 4.79 18.88
CA ALA A 83 28.10 4.25 18.20
C ALA A 83 28.02 2.72 18.04
N VAL A 84 27.58 2.02 19.08
CA VAL A 84 27.39 0.55 19.03
C VAL A 84 26.26 0.20 18.07
N ALA A 85 25.10 0.85 18.19
CA ALA A 85 23.93 0.63 17.31
C ALA A 85 24.25 0.93 15.83
N ALA A 86 25.14 1.89 15.54
CA ALA A 86 25.58 2.20 14.18
C ALA A 86 26.24 1.00 13.48
N THR A 87 26.80 0.05 14.23
CA THR A 87 27.55 -1.10 13.71
C THR A 87 26.64 -2.34 13.59
N ALA A 88 25.59 -2.25 12.74
CA ALA A 88 24.61 -3.32 12.58
C ALA A 88 25.20 -4.69 12.23
N GLY A 89 26.37 -4.75 11.56
CA GLY A 89 27.07 -6.00 11.25
C GLY A 89 27.58 -6.80 12.45
N ARG A 90 27.49 -6.25 13.67
CA ARG A 90 27.79 -6.98 14.92
C ARG A 90 26.65 -7.92 15.34
N PHE A 91 25.44 -7.70 14.83
CA PHE A 91 24.23 -8.43 15.21
C PHE A 91 23.88 -9.45 14.13
N ASP A 92 23.80 -10.72 14.48
CA ASP A 92 23.42 -11.78 13.55
C ASP A 92 21.90 -11.83 13.43
N VAL A 93 21.41 -11.42 12.24
CA VAL A 93 19.96 -11.40 11.91
C VAL A 93 19.30 -12.77 12.12
N ARG A 94 20.03 -13.84 11.77
CA ARG A 94 19.49 -15.21 11.87
C ARG A 94 19.37 -15.66 13.32
N ASP A 95 20.39 -15.35 14.13
CA ASP A 95 20.37 -15.66 15.56
C ASP A 95 19.27 -14.89 16.30
N VAL A 96 19.16 -13.57 16.05
CA VAL A 96 18.06 -12.76 16.58
C VAL A 96 16.69 -13.34 16.19
N ALA A 97 16.51 -13.74 14.92
CA ALA A 97 15.25 -14.33 14.46
C ALA A 97 14.91 -15.66 15.14
N LEU A 98 15.92 -16.51 15.41
CA LEU A 98 15.70 -17.78 16.12
C LEU A 98 15.31 -17.54 17.58
N ARG A 99 15.93 -16.60 18.26
CA ARG A 99 15.60 -16.23 19.65
C ARG A 99 14.33 -15.40 19.79
N ALA A 100 13.86 -14.80 18.70
CA ALA A 100 12.58 -14.09 18.66
C ALA A 100 11.36 -15.01 18.85
N GLY A 101 11.46 -16.29 18.47
CA GLY A 101 10.36 -17.26 18.62
C GLY A 101 9.85 -17.38 20.07
N PRO A 102 10.69 -17.79 21.02
CA PRO A 102 10.31 -17.85 22.44
C PRO A 102 9.93 -16.50 23.05
N ALA A 103 10.53 -15.40 22.58
CA ALA A 103 10.27 -14.05 23.08
C ALA A 103 8.99 -13.41 22.49
N GLY A 104 8.41 -14.00 21.45
CA GLY A 104 7.26 -13.47 20.72
C GLY A 104 7.56 -12.27 19.82
N ASN A 105 8.76 -11.68 19.88
CA ASN A 105 9.17 -10.53 19.06
C ASN A 105 10.70 -10.44 18.93
N PRO A 106 11.25 -9.74 17.90
CA PRO A 106 12.70 -9.67 17.67
C PRO A 106 13.43 -8.67 18.59
N VAL A 107 12.73 -7.78 19.29
CA VAL A 107 13.35 -6.71 20.07
C VAL A 107 13.98 -7.25 21.33
N THR A 108 13.32 -8.18 22.04
CA THR A 108 13.85 -8.76 23.27
C THR A 108 15.27 -9.34 23.10
N PRO A 109 15.53 -10.25 22.14
CA PRO A 109 16.91 -10.71 21.92
C PRO A 109 17.85 -9.62 21.39
N LEU A 110 17.37 -8.66 20.58
CA LEU A 110 18.17 -7.56 20.07
C LEU A 110 18.64 -6.63 21.20
N VAL A 111 17.75 -6.28 22.13
CA VAL A 111 18.08 -5.44 23.30
C VAL A 111 19.14 -6.11 24.18
N ALA A 112 19.00 -7.42 24.43
CA ALA A 112 20.02 -8.17 25.17
C ALA A 112 21.39 -8.11 24.48
N ASP A 113 21.43 -8.27 23.16
CA ASP A 113 22.69 -8.19 22.39
C ASP A 113 23.26 -6.77 22.37
N LEU A 114 22.40 -5.74 22.24
CA LEU A 114 22.82 -4.34 22.26
C LEU A 114 23.40 -3.97 23.63
N THR A 115 22.74 -4.36 24.70
CA THR A 115 23.20 -4.17 26.09
C THR A 115 24.58 -4.79 26.30
N ALA A 116 24.75 -6.07 25.94
CA ALA A 116 26.01 -6.76 26.04
C ALA A 116 27.11 -6.10 25.18
N ALA A 117 26.76 -5.63 23.99
CA ALA A 117 27.74 -4.96 23.12
C ALA A 117 28.18 -3.59 23.64
N VAL A 118 27.29 -2.86 24.36
CA VAL A 118 27.65 -1.61 25.07
C VAL A 118 28.56 -1.89 26.25
N ASP A 119 28.26 -2.88 27.09
CA ASP A 119 29.10 -3.31 28.22
C ASP A 119 30.51 -3.74 27.75
N ASP A 120 30.58 -4.49 26.66
CA ASP A 120 31.86 -4.91 26.07
C ASP A 120 32.71 -3.72 25.59
N GLU A 121 32.08 -2.69 25.01
CA GLU A 121 32.81 -1.52 24.52
C GLU A 121 33.32 -0.66 25.67
N GLU A 122 32.53 -0.47 26.75
CA GLU A 122 32.97 0.21 27.97
C GLU A 122 34.15 -0.51 28.62
N THR A 123 34.10 -1.84 28.71
CA THR A 123 35.19 -2.66 29.25
C THR A 123 36.47 -2.51 28.43
N ARG A 124 36.36 -2.46 27.08
CA ARG A 124 37.54 -2.25 26.20
C ARG A 124 38.11 -0.85 26.28
N ALA A 125 37.27 0.15 26.46
CA ALA A 125 37.71 1.54 26.61
C ALA A 125 38.47 1.81 27.91
N GLY A 126 38.51 0.84 28.85
CA GLY A 126 39.24 0.97 30.11
C GLY A 126 38.64 2.05 31.02
N ALA A 127 37.37 2.34 30.92
CA ALA A 127 36.63 3.26 31.78
C ALA A 127 36.74 2.77 33.23
N GLY A 128 37.52 3.50 34.02
CA GLY A 128 37.84 3.14 35.39
C GLY A 128 36.61 3.17 36.28
N THR A 129 36.60 2.23 37.19
CA THR A 129 35.65 2.02 38.29
C THR A 129 34.17 1.98 37.90
N LYS A 130 33.57 0.82 38.08
CA LYS A 130 32.20 0.37 37.85
C LYS A 130 31.09 1.28 38.42
N ALA A 131 31.41 2.43 38.98
CA ALA A 131 30.46 3.32 39.65
C ALA A 131 30.10 4.58 38.85
N ASP A 132 30.80 4.92 37.76
CA ASP A 132 30.63 6.20 37.07
C ASP A 132 30.05 6.09 35.64
N ALA A 133 29.85 4.88 35.09
CA ALA A 133 29.36 4.70 33.72
C ALA A 133 28.64 3.35 33.56
N ASP A 134 27.42 3.22 34.08
CA ASP A 134 26.50 2.13 33.73
C ASP A 134 25.67 2.57 32.52
N THR A 135 26.34 2.73 31.35
CA THR A 135 25.71 3.18 30.10
C THR A 135 24.63 2.22 29.64
N ALA A 136 24.84 0.93 29.84
CA ALA A 136 23.96 -0.13 29.42
C ALA A 136 22.52 0.00 30.03
N GLN A 137 22.39 0.60 31.21
CA GLN A 137 21.07 0.86 31.83
C GLN A 137 20.16 1.79 31.01
N TYR A 138 20.72 2.53 30.05
CA TYR A 138 19.95 3.43 29.18
C TYR A 138 19.50 2.76 27.87
N VAL A 139 19.95 1.53 27.59
CA VAL A 139 19.45 0.74 26.45
C VAL A 139 18.00 0.39 26.70
N HIS A 140 17.12 0.66 25.73
CA HIS A 140 15.69 0.34 25.78
C HIS A 140 14.94 0.90 27.00
N ARG A 141 15.50 1.84 27.71
CA ARG A 141 14.95 2.34 28.99
C ARG A 141 13.59 2.99 28.77
N GLY A 142 12.58 2.50 29.48
CA GLY A 142 11.20 3.02 29.49
C GLY A 142 10.39 2.79 28.23
N ALA A 143 10.96 2.13 27.20
CA ALA A 143 10.25 1.71 26.01
C ALA A 143 9.71 0.28 26.18
N THR A 144 8.89 -0.13 25.23
CA THR A 144 8.44 -1.51 25.05
C THR A 144 8.81 -2.01 23.66
N SER A 145 8.86 -3.33 23.50
CA SER A 145 9.18 -3.96 22.21
C SER A 145 8.31 -3.43 21.05
N GLN A 146 7.05 -3.10 21.32
CA GLN A 146 6.14 -2.55 20.32
C GLN A 146 6.57 -1.15 19.84
N ASP A 147 7.09 -0.31 20.72
CA ASP A 147 7.61 1.01 20.34
C ASP A 147 8.68 0.89 19.26
N ILE A 148 9.58 -0.07 19.43
CA ILE A 148 10.71 -0.30 18.53
C ILE A 148 10.30 -0.95 17.21
N VAL A 149 9.44 -1.99 17.23
CA VAL A 149 8.99 -2.65 15.99
C VAL A 149 8.12 -1.71 15.16
N ASP A 150 7.16 -1.03 15.78
CA ASP A 150 6.25 -0.12 15.08
C ASP A 150 7.02 1.06 14.46
N THR A 151 7.95 1.63 15.21
CA THR A 151 8.84 2.67 14.69
C THR A 151 9.74 2.16 13.57
N ALA A 152 10.28 0.94 13.69
CA ALA A 152 11.07 0.32 12.63
C ALA A 152 10.25 0.08 11.36
N MET A 153 8.99 -0.33 11.47
CA MET A 153 8.08 -0.45 10.33
C MET A 153 7.86 0.90 9.64
N MET A 154 7.66 1.97 10.40
CA MET A 154 7.52 3.32 9.84
C MET A 154 8.83 3.82 9.21
N LEU A 155 9.99 3.53 9.78
CA LEU A 155 11.30 3.85 9.19
C LEU A 155 11.54 3.10 7.88
N VAL A 156 11.23 1.81 7.83
CA VAL A 156 11.32 1.01 6.60
C VAL A 156 10.38 1.57 5.54
N ALA A 157 9.15 1.93 5.91
CA ALA A 157 8.21 2.58 5.01
C ALA A 157 8.74 3.94 4.53
N ALA A 158 9.26 4.78 5.42
CA ALA A 158 9.83 6.10 5.09
C ALA A 158 11.03 6.01 4.13
N ARG A 159 11.77 4.89 4.14
CA ARG A 159 12.88 4.60 3.22
C ARG A 159 12.43 4.01 1.90
N THR A 160 11.28 3.33 1.87
CA THR A 160 10.75 2.62 0.70
C THR A 160 9.80 3.47 -0.12
N VAL A 161 8.88 4.20 0.52
CA VAL A 161 7.84 5.01 -0.15
C VAL A 161 8.41 6.03 -1.14
N PRO A 162 9.49 6.77 -0.85
CA PRO A 162 10.07 7.71 -1.82
C PRO A 162 10.51 7.05 -3.13
N GLN A 163 10.98 5.80 -3.07
CA GLN A 163 11.39 5.03 -4.25
C GLN A 163 10.17 4.65 -5.09
N ILE A 164 9.07 4.24 -4.43
CA ILE A 164 7.80 3.96 -5.10
C ILE A 164 7.24 5.23 -5.76
N LEU A 165 7.26 6.36 -5.06
CA LEU A 165 6.80 7.64 -5.59
C LEU A 165 7.61 8.07 -6.82
N ALA A 166 8.93 7.92 -6.80
CA ALA A 166 9.79 8.22 -7.95
C ALA A 166 9.46 7.35 -9.17
N ASP A 167 9.15 6.06 -8.95
CA ASP A 167 8.73 5.16 -10.02
C ASP A 167 7.33 5.52 -10.56
N LEU A 168 6.42 5.98 -9.70
CA LEU A 168 5.10 6.47 -10.11
C LEU A 168 5.22 7.76 -10.92
N ASP A 169 6.12 8.69 -10.55
CA ASP A 169 6.39 9.91 -11.31
C ASP A 169 6.93 9.56 -12.69
N ARG A 170 7.92 8.68 -12.82
CA ARG A 170 8.42 8.18 -14.11
C ARG A 170 7.33 7.51 -14.96
N THR A 171 6.44 6.77 -14.30
CA THR A 171 5.29 6.13 -14.95
C THR A 171 4.34 7.20 -15.49
N ALA A 172 4.01 8.21 -14.70
CA ALA A 172 3.11 9.30 -15.09
C ALA A 172 3.66 10.08 -16.28
N ASP A 173 4.95 10.45 -16.27
CA ASP A 173 5.62 11.15 -17.36
C ASP A 173 5.57 10.35 -18.68
N ALA A 174 5.86 9.05 -18.62
CA ALA A 174 5.80 8.17 -19.76
C ALA A 174 4.36 8.03 -20.32
N LEU A 175 3.35 7.94 -19.43
CA LEU A 175 1.95 7.88 -19.83
C LEU A 175 1.47 9.21 -20.43
N ALA A 176 1.93 10.36 -19.91
CA ALA A 176 1.66 11.67 -20.49
C ALA A 176 2.23 11.80 -21.90
N ALA A 177 3.46 11.31 -22.12
CA ALA A 177 4.05 11.26 -23.44
C ALA A 177 3.25 10.38 -24.42
N LEU A 178 2.80 9.20 -23.97
CA LEU A 178 1.92 8.32 -24.76
C LEU A 178 0.57 8.97 -25.07
N ALA A 179 -0.05 9.63 -24.08
CA ALA A 179 -1.31 10.34 -24.26
C ALA A 179 -1.18 11.46 -25.31
N THR A 180 -0.09 12.22 -25.26
CA THR A 180 0.23 13.28 -26.23
C THR A 180 0.45 12.72 -27.63
N ALA A 181 1.32 11.72 -27.77
CA ALA A 181 1.68 11.13 -29.06
C ALA A 181 0.48 10.48 -29.77
N HIS A 182 -0.45 9.95 -29.00
CA HIS A 182 -1.62 9.23 -29.52
C HIS A 182 -2.94 9.95 -29.26
N ARG A 183 -2.90 11.27 -29.05
CA ARG A 183 -4.06 12.11 -28.71
C ARG A 183 -5.25 11.87 -29.64
N THR A 184 -4.99 11.67 -30.93
CA THR A 184 -5.99 11.48 -31.98
C THR A 184 -5.94 10.10 -32.64
N THR A 185 -5.07 9.19 -32.18
CA THR A 185 -4.97 7.83 -32.73
C THR A 185 -6.26 7.06 -32.44
N PRO A 186 -7.08 6.73 -33.46
CA PRO A 186 -8.35 6.06 -33.24
C PRO A 186 -8.14 4.61 -32.79
N ALA A 187 -8.97 4.18 -31.85
CA ALA A 187 -8.97 2.83 -31.31
C ALA A 187 -10.40 2.37 -31.01
N ALA A 188 -10.65 1.08 -31.02
CA ALA A 188 -11.95 0.56 -30.63
C ALA A 188 -12.15 0.73 -29.11
N GLY A 189 -13.22 1.46 -28.73
CA GLY A 189 -13.76 1.36 -27.38
C GLY A 189 -14.37 -0.04 -27.22
N ARG A 190 -14.05 -0.72 -26.11
CA ARG A 190 -14.58 -2.05 -25.81
C ARG A 190 -15.37 -2.00 -24.52
N THR A 191 -16.66 -2.31 -24.62
CA THR A 191 -17.58 -2.44 -23.49
C THR A 191 -18.10 -3.88 -23.44
N LEU A 192 -18.09 -4.48 -22.26
CA LEU A 192 -18.52 -5.87 -22.11
C LEU A 192 -17.89 -6.82 -23.15
N THR A 193 -16.60 -6.63 -23.40
CA THR A 193 -15.76 -7.36 -24.39
C THR A 193 -16.02 -7.06 -25.87
N GLN A 194 -17.11 -6.38 -26.24
CA GLN A 194 -17.49 -6.08 -27.60
C GLN A 194 -16.98 -4.70 -28.04
N HIS A 195 -16.76 -4.52 -29.35
CA HIS A 195 -16.50 -3.22 -29.92
C HIS A 195 -17.75 -2.33 -29.76
N ALA A 196 -17.53 -1.14 -29.17
CA ALA A 196 -18.52 -0.09 -29.01
C ALA A 196 -18.16 1.14 -29.89
N ALA A 197 -18.42 2.34 -29.39
CA ALA A 197 -18.01 3.56 -30.11
C ALA A 197 -16.49 3.67 -30.25
N PRO A 198 -15.97 4.31 -31.30
CA PRO A 198 -14.57 4.66 -31.43
C PRO A 198 -14.12 5.57 -30.28
N THR A 199 -12.87 5.40 -29.86
CA THR A 199 -12.16 6.25 -28.90
C THR A 199 -10.77 6.57 -29.43
N THR A 200 -9.90 7.21 -28.63
CA THR A 200 -8.48 7.33 -28.96
C THR A 200 -7.61 6.55 -27.98
N PHE A 201 -6.47 6.05 -28.45
CA PHE A 201 -5.48 5.45 -27.55
C PHE A 201 -4.94 6.49 -26.57
N GLY A 202 -4.83 7.77 -26.98
CA GLY A 202 -4.44 8.87 -26.11
C GLY A 202 -5.39 9.02 -24.91
N LEU A 203 -6.72 8.89 -25.10
CA LEU A 203 -7.68 8.94 -23.98
C LEU A 203 -7.50 7.76 -23.03
N LYS A 204 -7.20 6.57 -23.54
CA LYS A 204 -6.88 5.41 -22.70
C LYS A 204 -5.62 5.67 -21.87
N ALA A 205 -4.55 6.17 -22.47
CA ALA A 205 -3.30 6.53 -21.77
C ALA A 205 -3.52 7.66 -20.74
N ALA A 206 -4.34 8.67 -21.07
CA ALA A 206 -4.72 9.74 -20.15
C ALA A 206 -5.51 9.20 -18.92
N GLY A 207 -6.37 8.19 -19.14
CA GLY A 207 -7.06 7.50 -18.04
C GLY A 207 -6.08 6.75 -17.12
N TRP A 208 -5.06 6.10 -17.67
CA TRP A 208 -3.99 5.48 -16.90
C TRP A 208 -3.19 6.51 -16.11
N LEU A 209 -2.79 7.61 -16.75
CA LEU A 209 -2.11 8.74 -16.11
C LEU A 209 -2.90 9.26 -14.90
N SER A 210 -4.19 9.53 -15.07
CA SER A 210 -5.05 10.01 -13.98
C SER A 210 -5.10 9.03 -12.80
N SER A 211 -5.18 7.72 -13.07
CA SER A 211 -5.17 6.68 -12.03
C SER A 211 -3.84 6.63 -11.28
N VAL A 212 -2.72 6.71 -11.99
CA VAL A 212 -1.36 6.68 -11.39
C VAL A 212 -1.13 7.93 -10.54
N ARG A 213 -1.51 9.13 -11.02
CA ARG A 213 -1.43 10.37 -10.24
C ARG A 213 -2.27 10.31 -8.96
N ALA A 214 -3.49 9.79 -9.05
CA ALA A 214 -4.35 9.61 -7.89
C ALA A 214 -3.74 8.64 -6.86
N ALA A 215 -3.06 7.59 -7.30
CA ALA A 215 -2.33 6.67 -6.43
C ALA A 215 -1.12 7.34 -5.79
N ARG A 216 -0.33 8.06 -6.59
CA ARG A 216 0.83 8.81 -6.14
C ARG A 216 0.46 9.83 -5.05
N ALA A 217 -0.60 10.62 -5.28
CA ALA A 217 -1.07 11.62 -4.32
C ALA A 217 -1.51 10.99 -2.99
N ARG A 218 -2.24 9.85 -3.03
CA ARG A 218 -2.66 9.15 -1.81
C ARG A 218 -1.46 8.61 -1.03
N LEU A 219 -0.52 7.97 -1.72
CA LEU A 219 0.66 7.40 -1.06
C LEU A 219 1.55 8.49 -0.46
N ALA A 220 1.72 9.63 -1.15
CA ALA A 220 2.49 10.77 -0.66
C ALA A 220 1.85 11.47 0.55
N ALA A 221 0.52 11.37 0.72
CA ALA A 221 -0.20 11.96 1.83
C ALA A 221 -0.18 11.10 3.11
N VAL A 222 0.32 9.86 3.04
CA VAL A 222 0.39 8.98 4.22
C VAL A 222 1.38 9.53 5.24
N ARG A 223 0.92 9.72 6.46
CA ARG A 223 1.78 10.10 7.59
C ARG A 223 2.40 8.85 8.19
N LEU A 224 3.69 8.91 8.46
CA LEU A 224 4.46 7.82 9.06
C LEU A 224 4.95 8.31 10.45
N PRO A 225 4.16 8.06 11.52
CA PRO A 225 4.51 8.53 12.86
C PRO A 225 5.53 7.61 13.54
N ALA A 226 6.34 8.18 14.43
CA ALA A 226 7.08 7.38 15.42
C ALA A 226 6.10 6.78 16.43
N GLN A 227 6.50 5.67 17.08
CA GLN A 227 5.77 5.06 18.18
C GLN A 227 6.63 5.08 19.43
N LEU A 228 6.13 5.69 20.47
CA LEU A 228 6.71 5.65 21.80
C LEU A 228 5.60 5.85 22.84
N GLY A 229 5.37 4.84 23.67
CA GLY A 229 4.31 4.86 24.68
C GLY A 229 4.69 4.11 25.95
N GLY A 230 5.77 3.34 25.91
CA GLY A 230 6.15 2.46 27.00
C GLY A 230 5.18 1.31 27.17
N GLU A 231 5.03 0.80 28.39
CA GLU A 231 4.29 -0.44 28.64
C GLU A 231 2.80 -0.35 28.28
N ALA A 232 2.15 0.76 28.61
CA ALA A 232 0.71 0.95 28.44
C ALA A 232 0.31 2.28 27.80
N GLY A 233 1.20 2.91 27.01
CA GLY A 233 0.90 4.16 26.32
C GLY A 233 0.98 5.42 27.16
N THR A 234 1.51 5.33 28.39
CA THR A 234 1.51 6.46 29.35
C THR A 234 2.89 7.06 29.58
N LEU A 235 3.97 6.42 29.08
CA LEU A 235 5.35 6.80 29.39
C LEU A 235 5.62 6.96 30.89
N ALA A 236 4.94 6.18 31.74
CA ALA A 236 4.99 6.28 33.19
C ALA A 236 6.42 6.13 33.78
N ALA A 237 7.29 5.43 33.05
CA ALA A 237 8.71 5.28 33.45
C ALA A 237 9.48 6.62 33.42
N PHE A 238 8.92 7.68 32.83
CA PHE A 238 9.51 9.00 32.69
C PHE A 238 8.74 10.09 33.45
N ALA A 239 7.65 9.72 34.18
CA ALA A 239 6.93 10.65 35.03
C ALA A 239 7.87 11.13 36.16
N PRO A 240 7.81 12.40 36.55
CA PRO A 240 8.54 12.88 37.71
C PRO A 240 8.08 12.09 38.95
N ASP A 241 9.07 11.60 39.76
CA ASP A 241 8.79 10.97 41.05
C ASP A 241 8.14 12.02 41.98
N ASP A 242 6.83 12.15 42.00
CA ASP A 242 6.08 12.97 42.96
C ASP A 242 6.08 12.39 44.37
N ILE A 243 6.87 11.33 44.65
CA ILE A 243 7.07 10.76 45.98
C ILE A 243 8.43 11.21 46.49
N ALA A 244 8.58 12.49 46.82
CA ALA A 244 9.57 12.92 47.77
C ALA A 244 9.15 12.38 49.14
N VAL A 245 9.68 11.21 49.54
CA VAL A 245 9.62 10.78 50.93
C VAL A 245 10.55 11.68 51.72
N ASP A 246 10.00 12.70 52.35
CA ASP A 246 10.72 13.59 53.25
C ASP A 246 11.49 12.73 54.29
N GLY A 247 12.82 12.77 54.22
CA GLY A 247 13.70 12.35 55.29
C GLY A 247 14.56 11.09 55.14
N ALA A 248 14.87 10.59 53.92
CA ALA A 248 15.87 9.54 53.76
C ALA A 248 17.08 10.05 53.01
N PRO A 249 18.34 9.87 53.53
CA PRO A 249 19.52 10.26 52.78
C PRO A 249 19.75 9.34 51.59
N GLY A 250 19.79 9.92 50.38
CA GLY A 250 20.45 9.41 49.18
C GLY A 250 20.27 7.91 48.88
N ARG A 251 19.04 7.46 48.52
CA ARG A 251 18.89 6.20 47.78
C ARG A 251 18.77 6.56 46.30
N THR A 252 19.86 6.35 45.56
CA THR A 252 19.82 6.24 44.12
C THR A 252 18.78 5.16 43.79
N SER A 253 17.67 5.58 43.19
CA SER A 253 16.65 4.66 42.65
C SER A 253 17.33 3.84 41.55
N THR A 254 17.70 2.61 41.86
CA THR A 254 17.88 1.60 40.83
C THR A 254 16.49 1.33 40.28
N ALA A 255 16.18 1.95 39.15
CA ALA A 255 15.00 1.57 38.38
C ALA A 255 15.14 0.08 38.05
N ALA A 256 14.37 -0.73 38.76
CA ALA A 256 14.23 -2.13 38.44
C ALA A 256 13.68 -2.21 37.02
N SER A 257 14.42 -2.87 36.15
CA SER A 257 13.91 -3.33 34.87
C SER A 257 12.67 -4.19 35.15
N CYS A 258 11.49 -3.65 35.00
CA CYS A 258 10.23 -4.36 35.17
C CYS A 258 9.84 -5.09 33.88
N GLU A 259 10.69 -5.96 33.41
CA GLU A 259 10.22 -7.15 32.74
C GLU A 259 10.50 -8.34 33.66
N PRO A 260 9.54 -9.25 33.93
CA PRO A 260 9.86 -10.49 34.59
C PRO A 260 10.80 -11.25 33.64
N VAL A 261 12.08 -11.20 33.89
CA VAL A 261 13.04 -12.13 33.32
C VAL A 261 12.61 -13.50 33.82
N TYR A 262 11.84 -14.23 33.01
CA TYR A 262 11.70 -15.66 33.22
C TYR A 262 13.09 -16.24 33.04
N ASP A 263 13.70 -16.59 34.17
CA ASP A 263 14.97 -17.30 34.18
C ASP A 263 14.77 -18.68 33.55
N LEU A 264 15.03 -18.77 32.24
CA LEU A 264 14.99 -20.02 31.48
C LEU A 264 16.33 -20.77 31.53
N THR A 265 17.25 -20.42 32.47
CA THR A 265 18.54 -21.10 32.60
C THR A 265 18.49 -22.28 33.60
N GLY A 266 17.33 -22.63 34.14
CA GLY A 266 17.17 -23.86 34.90
C GLY A 266 17.34 -25.08 33.99
N PRO A 267 18.09 -26.14 34.42
CA PRO A 267 18.21 -27.35 33.64
C PRO A 267 16.81 -27.95 33.45
N LEU A 268 16.46 -28.21 32.15
CA LEU A 268 15.26 -28.97 31.80
C LEU A 268 15.35 -30.35 32.47
N ASP A 269 14.55 -30.55 33.51
CA ASP A 269 14.34 -31.87 34.11
C ASP A 269 13.54 -32.70 33.11
N THR A 270 14.23 -33.57 32.37
CA THR A 270 13.68 -34.46 31.37
C THR A 270 13.28 -35.82 32.00
N THR A 271 12.66 -35.80 33.13
CA THR A 271 12.04 -37.04 33.64
C THR A 271 10.57 -37.07 33.20
N PRO A 272 10.14 -38.09 32.44
CA PRO A 272 8.74 -38.24 32.06
C PRO A 272 7.98 -38.88 33.21
N ASP A 273 7.36 -38.07 34.04
CA ASP A 273 6.39 -38.56 35.02
C ASP A 273 4.98 -38.25 34.54
N SER A 274 4.26 -39.33 34.30
CA SER A 274 2.84 -39.50 34.01
C SER A 274 2.46 -39.41 32.51
N PRO A 275 1.82 -40.45 31.96
CA PRO A 275 1.21 -40.41 30.65
C PRO A 275 0.04 -39.40 30.66
N PRO A 276 -0.17 -38.65 29.55
CA PRO A 276 -1.32 -37.77 29.45
C PRO A 276 -2.63 -38.54 29.55
N GLU A 277 -3.59 -37.98 30.28
CA GLU A 277 -4.95 -38.51 30.31
C GLU A 277 -5.51 -38.61 28.88
N PRO A 278 -6.19 -39.71 28.54
CA PRO A 278 -6.80 -39.85 27.23
C PRO A 278 -7.90 -38.77 27.05
N LEU A 279 -7.82 -38.04 25.94
CA LEU A 279 -8.90 -37.18 25.49
C LEU A 279 -10.19 -37.97 25.38
N PRO A 280 -11.36 -37.39 25.74
CA PRO A 280 -12.64 -38.07 25.64
C PRO A 280 -12.89 -38.49 24.18
N ASP A 281 -13.24 -39.75 23.97
CA ASP A 281 -13.61 -40.32 22.68
C ASP A 281 -14.79 -39.57 22.08
N TYR A 282 -14.57 -38.79 21.04
CA TYR A 282 -15.63 -38.37 20.15
C TYR A 282 -15.94 -39.55 19.22
N PRO A 283 -17.20 -39.97 19.11
CA PRO A 283 -17.56 -41.02 18.18
C PRO A 283 -17.26 -40.59 16.76
N PRO A 284 -16.75 -41.48 15.87
CA PRO A 284 -16.52 -41.16 14.50
C PRO A 284 -17.84 -40.81 13.81
N ALA A 285 -17.86 -39.67 13.11
CA ALA A 285 -18.97 -39.29 12.24
C ALA A 285 -19.07 -40.30 11.09
N THR A 286 -19.86 -41.34 11.27
CA THR A 286 -20.28 -42.27 10.20
C THR A 286 -21.61 -41.80 9.65
N GLY A 287 -21.56 -40.89 8.68
CA GLY A 287 -22.64 -40.57 7.79
C GLY A 287 -22.09 -40.32 6.38
N PRO A 288 -22.75 -40.83 5.34
CA PRO A 288 -22.30 -40.56 3.98
C PRO A 288 -22.37 -39.07 3.68
N VAL A 289 -21.34 -38.54 3.04
CA VAL A 289 -21.30 -37.17 2.50
C VAL A 289 -22.45 -37.05 1.49
N PRO A 290 -23.40 -36.09 1.62
CA PRO A 290 -24.45 -35.89 0.63
C PRO A 290 -23.80 -35.47 -0.69
N GLY A 291 -24.16 -36.13 -1.79
CA GLY A 291 -23.71 -35.77 -3.12
C GLY A 291 -24.29 -34.42 -3.54
N GLU A 292 -23.61 -33.75 -4.47
CA GLU A 292 -23.89 -32.39 -4.99
C GLU A 292 -25.34 -32.16 -5.49
N ARG A 293 -26.20 -33.16 -5.51
CA ARG A 293 -27.60 -33.03 -5.93
C ARG A 293 -28.57 -32.64 -4.81
N ASP A 294 -28.15 -32.68 -3.55
CA ASP A 294 -29.06 -32.40 -2.43
C ASP A 294 -28.94 -30.95 -1.91
N ALA A 295 -27.99 -30.17 -2.44
CA ALA A 295 -27.82 -28.77 -2.08
C ALA A 295 -28.80 -27.81 -2.80
N GLU A 296 -29.36 -28.20 -3.95
CA GLU A 296 -30.35 -27.38 -4.68
C GLU A 296 -31.76 -27.46 -4.12
N ALA A 297 -32.08 -28.55 -3.41
CA ALA A 297 -33.43 -28.73 -2.84
C ALA A 297 -33.70 -27.91 -1.56
N ALA A 298 -32.68 -27.35 -0.93
CA ALA A 298 -32.80 -26.60 0.34
C ALA A 298 -33.06 -25.10 0.16
N LEU A 299 -33.01 -24.56 -1.06
CA LEU A 299 -33.15 -23.11 -1.32
C LEU A 299 -34.49 -22.70 -1.90
N GLY A 300 -35.45 -23.63 -2.13
CA GLY A 300 -36.85 -23.30 -2.45
C GLY A 300 -37.02 -22.39 -3.66
N VAL A 301 -36.23 -22.56 -4.72
CA VAL A 301 -36.38 -21.81 -5.97
C VAL A 301 -36.89 -22.78 -7.05
N ASP A 302 -38.16 -22.61 -7.44
CA ASP A 302 -38.72 -23.31 -8.59
C ASP A 302 -38.02 -22.92 -9.89
N PRO A 303 -37.69 -23.86 -10.79
CA PRO A 303 -37.11 -23.53 -12.08
C PRO A 303 -38.15 -22.82 -12.95
N ALA A 304 -37.86 -21.58 -13.34
CA ALA A 304 -38.67 -20.87 -14.34
C ALA A 304 -38.50 -21.52 -15.72
N PRO A 305 -39.57 -21.58 -16.53
CA PRO A 305 -39.53 -22.16 -17.86
C PRO A 305 -38.73 -21.26 -18.84
N ASP A 306 -38.04 -21.91 -19.77
CA ASP A 306 -37.34 -21.31 -20.90
C ASP A 306 -38.25 -20.36 -21.69
N GLU A 307 -37.99 -19.04 -21.62
CA GLU A 307 -38.51 -18.09 -22.59
C GLU A 307 -37.37 -17.25 -23.20
N PRO A 308 -37.48 -16.93 -24.50
CA PRO A 308 -36.41 -16.28 -25.25
C PRO A 308 -36.29 -14.79 -24.89
N ILE A 309 -35.10 -14.35 -24.69
CA ILE A 309 -34.72 -12.95 -24.49
C ILE A 309 -34.99 -12.18 -25.78
N TYR A 310 -35.98 -11.28 -25.76
CA TYR A 310 -36.04 -10.02 -26.46
C TYR A 310 -37.50 -9.49 -26.47
N ASP A 311 -37.80 -8.57 -25.54
CA ASP A 311 -38.65 -7.42 -25.84
C ASP A 311 -38.53 -6.36 -24.73
N LEU A 312 -37.98 -5.20 -25.08
CA LEU A 312 -38.03 -3.99 -24.26
C LEU A 312 -39.35 -3.26 -24.58
N PRO A 313 -40.25 -3.02 -23.60
CA PRO A 313 -41.45 -2.20 -23.85
C PRO A 313 -41.08 -0.71 -23.93
N GLY A 314 -41.69 -0.07 -24.90
CA GLY A 314 -41.52 1.34 -25.22
C GLY A 314 -42.01 2.28 -24.14
N ALA A 315 -41.39 3.46 -24.14
CA ALA A 315 -41.78 4.62 -23.37
C ALA A 315 -43.18 5.10 -23.73
N ALA A 316 -44.05 5.29 -22.74
CA ALA A 316 -45.29 5.99 -22.86
C ALA A 316 -45.13 7.51 -22.64
N PRO A 317 -45.99 8.37 -23.20
CA PRO A 317 -45.69 9.78 -23.37
C PRO A 317 -46.07 10.65 -22.17
N ASN A 318 -45.29 11.73 -22.03
CA ASN A 318 -45.58 12.89 -21.19
C ASN A 318 -46.98 13.41 -21.42
N ASN A 319 -47.72 13.67 -20.36
CA ASN A 319 -48.85 14.57 -20.39
C ASN A 319 -48.62 15.71 -19.39
N SER A 320 -48.64 16.90 -19.94
CA SER A 320 -48.53 18.22 -19.32
C SER A 320 -49.76 18.55 -18.47
N GLY A 321 -49.55 19.20 -17.34
CA GLY A 321 -50.59 19.83 -16.57
C GLY A 321 -50.08 20.51 -15.31
N ASP A 322 -49.75 21.78 -15.40
CA ASP A 322 -49.71 22.77 -14.33
C ASP A 322 -51.16 23.34 -14.16
N PRO A 323 -51.58 24.03 -13.10
CA PRO A 323 -50.85 24.72 -12.03
C PRO A 323 -51.54 24.73 -10.65
N ALA A 324 -50.93 25.47 -9.77
CA ALA A 324 -51.50 26.32 -8.71
C ALA A 324 -51.28 25.91 -7.24
N THR A 325 -50.47 26.73 -6.64
CA THR A 325 -50.69 27.63 -5.46
C THR A 325 -50.77 27.06 -4.04
N GLU A 326 -50.06 27.83 -3.22
CA GLU A 326 -50.20 28.09 -1.76
C GLU A 326 -49.50 27.08 -0.83
N SER A 327 -48.74 27.48 0.20
CA SER A 327 -48.43 28.76 0.82
C SER A 327 -47.35 28.55 1.87
N ARG A 328 -46.54 29.57 2.03
CA ARG A 328 -45.95 30.16 3.24
C ARG A 328 -45.70 29.32 4.50
N GLY A 329 -44.47 29.41 4.96
CA GLY A 329 -44.06 29.15 6.35
C GLY A 329 -42.60 29.46 6.54
N GLY A 330 -42.19 30.70 6.59
CA GLY A 330 -40.87 31.13 7.01
C GLY A 330 -40.83 31.37 8.53
N ILE A 331 -39.72 31.04 9.13
CA ILE A 331 -39.25 31.58 10.44
C ILE A 331 -37.74 31.58 10.29
N GLY A 332 -36.96 32.60 10.32
CA GLY A 332 -37.00 33.79 11.20
C GLY A 332 -35.65 33.81 11.89
N SER A 333 -34.68 34.58 11.33
CA SER A 333 -33.41 34.95 11.94
C SER A 333 -33.70 35.82 13.18
N GLY A 334 -32.99 35.56 14.28
CA GLY A 334 -33.03 36.38 15.49
C GLY A 334 -31.67 36.46 16.13
N ALA A 335 -30.89 37.47 15.72
CA ALA A 335 -29.81 38.02 16.51
C ALA A 335 -30.39 38.83 17.67
N ARG A 336 -29.84 38.72 18.86
CA ARG A 336 -29.96 39.74 19.92
C ARG A 336 -28.65 39.91 20.67
N GLU A 337 -28.20 41.14 20.60
CA GLU A 337 -27.14 41.75 21.37
C GLU A 337 -27.55 42.03 22.85
N ALA A 338 -26.49 42.05 23.66
CA ALA A 338 -26.17 42.98 24.75
C ALA A 338 -27.08 43.09 25.97
N GLY A 339 -26.47 42.86 27.12
CA GLY A 339 -26.92 43.36 28.42
C GLY A 339 -25.79 43.39 29.43
N ARG A 340 -25.19 44.58 29.63
CA ARG A 340 -24.25 44.89 30.70
C ARG A 340 -24.97 44.92 32.06
N GLY A 341 -24.32 44.42 33.12
CA GLY A 341 -24.71 44.64 34.50
C GLY A 341 -23.64 44.13 35.46
N ALA A 342 -22.90 45.02 36.06
CA ALA A 342 -22.13 44.86 37.30
C ALA A 342 -22.72 45.83 38.35
N PRO A 343 -22.37 45.78 39.67
CA PRO A 343 -21.49 44.90 40.43
C PRO A 343 -22.17 44.37 41.73
N GLY A 344 -21.63 43.31 42.30
CA GLY A 344 -21.96 42.85 43.66
C GLY A 344 -20.72 42.31 44.35
N THR A 345 -20.24 43.08 45.31
CA THR A 345 -19.18 42.75 46.27
C THR A 345 -19.67 41.68 47.23
N GLY A 346 -18.95 40.54 47.26
CA GLY A 346 -19.17 39.54 48.26
C GLY A 346 -17.97 38.58 48.31
N THR A 347 -17.10 38.76 49.26
CA THR A 347 -16.03 37.85 49.65
C THR A 347 -16.65 36.59 50.25
N PRO A 348 -16.27 35.39 49.76
CA PRO A 348 -16.31 34.21 50.58
C PRO A 348 -14.92 33.62 50.78
N ALA A 349 -14.81 33.00 51.92
CA ALA A 349 -13.68 32.37 52.53
C ALA A 349 -12.96 31.38 51.64
N ASP A 350 -11.66 31.45 51.74
CA ASP A 350 -10.64 30.47 51.35
C ASP A 350 -10.98 29.07 51.90
N THR A 351 -11.48 28.19 51.04
CA THR A 351 -11.37 26.74 51.21
C THR A 351 -10.43 26.24 50.14
N GLY A 352 -9.17 26.13 50.52
CA GLY A 352 -8.12 25.57 49.66
C GLY A 352 -8.44 24.14 49.26
N THR A 353 -9.06 23.96 48.09
CA THR A 353 -8.93 22.77 47.29
C THR A 353 -7.97 23.17 46.17
N GLY A 354 -6.74 22.68 46.26
CA GLY A 354 -5.75 22.84 45.21
C GLY A 354 -6.34 22.39 43.87
N ALA A 355 -6.77 23.36 43.07
CA ALA A 355 -6.99 23.15 41.67
C ALA A 355 -5.62 22.74 41.11
N ALA A 356 -5.48 21.50 40.69
CA ALA A 356 -4.38 21.12 39.83
C ALA A 356 -4.36 22.11 38.67
N THR A 357 -3.34 22.93 38.63
CA THR A 357 -3.01 23.72 37.44
C THR A 357 -2.88 22.68 36.33
N HIS A 358 -3.72 22.74 35.30
CA HIS A 358 -3.45 22.01 34.07
C HIS A 358 -2.15 22.60 33.54
N ASP A 359 -1.05 21.91 33.84
CA ASP A 359 0.24 22.18 33.22
C ASP A 359 0.04 22.14 31.72
N ASP A 360 0.64 23.10 31.02
CA ASP A 360 0.68 23.12 29.57
C ASP A 360 1.19 21.74 29.09
N PRO A 361 0.42 20.97 28.27
CA PRO A 361 0.83 19.65 27.82
C PRO A 361 2.22 19.65 27.16
N ASP A 362 2.65 20.76 26.59
CA ASP A 362 3.98 20.92 26.00
C ASP A 362 5.11 20.93 27.06
N THR A 363 4.80 21.01 28.34
CA THR A 363 5.78 20.93 29.44
C THR A 363 5.96 19.53 30.01
N ASP A 364 5.06 18.61 29.70
CA ASP A 364 5.15 17.21 30.16
C ASP A 364 6.39 16.53 29.60
N THR A 365 7.13 15.84 30.44
CA THR A 365 8.40 15.19 30.07
C THR A 365 8.19 14.07 29.04
N GLY A 366 7.11 13.29 29.16
CA GLY A 366 6.79 12.21 28.23
C GLY A 366 6.43 12.75 26.84
N VAL A 367 5.64 13.82 26.78
CA VAL A 367 5.28 14.49 25.51
C VAL A 367 6.52 15.07 24.83
N ARG A 368 7.38 15.76 25.58
CA ARG A 368 8.64 16.28 25.06
C ARG A 368 9.60 15.18 24.58
N LEU A 369 9.63 14.06 25.28
CA LEU A 369 10.42 12.88 24.87
C LEU A 369 9.90 12.31 23.54
N LEU A 370 8.58 12.14 23.40
CA LEU A 370 7.94 11.65 22.16
C LEU A 370 8.25 12.58 20.97
N ALA A 371 8.12 13.89 21.16
CA ALA A 371 8.46 14.91 20.14
C ALA A 371 9.95 14.81 19.74
N ALA A 372 10.86 14.74 20.72
CA ALA A 372 12.29 14.62 20.47
C ALA A 372 12.64 13.31 19.74
N TYR A 373 12.00 12.21 20.09
CA TYR A 373 12.16 10.91 19.44
C TYR A 373 11.73 10.93 17.97
N ALA A 374 10.53 11.43 17.70
CA ALA A 374 10.01 11.58 16.34
C ALA A 374 10.92 12.46 15.47
N ALA A 375 11.37 13.59 16.02
CA ALA A 375 12.26 14.52 15.33
C ALA A 375 13.63 13.87 14.99
N ARG A 376 14.23 13.10 15.91
CA ARG A 376 15.49 12.37 15.67
C ARG A 376 15.37 11.38 14.51
N LEU A 377 14.24 10.72 14.38
CA LEU A 377 13.96 9.73 13.35
C LEU A 377 13.46 10.35 12.03
N ARG A 378 13.13 11.65 12.02
CA ARG A 378 12.46 12.35 10.91
C ARG A 378 11.13 11.68 10.53
N LEU A 379 10.45 11.14 11.52
CA LEU A 379 9.09 10.63 11.41
C LEU A 379 8.11 11.69 11.91
N ALA A 380 6.83 11.52 11.58
CA ALA A 380 5.80 12.40 12.10
C ALA A 380 5.65 12.18 13.61
N GLU A 381 5.46 13.28 14.34
CA GLU A 381 5.05 13.21 15.73
C GLU A 381 3.58 12.79 15.81
N PRO A 382 3.24 11.71 16.54
CA PRO A 382 1.86 11.32 16.75
C PRO A 382 1.23 12.15 17.84
N THR A 383 -0.09 12.38 17.77
CA THR A 383 -0.85 13.06 18.82
C THR A 383 -0.91 12.22 20.12
N LEU A 384 -0.94 10.90 19.99
CA LEU A 384 -0.98 9.91 21.07
C LEU A 384 -0.12 8.71 20.70
N PRO A 385 0.41 7.97 21.67
CA PRO A 385 0.90 6.61 21.42
C PRO A 385 -0.18 5.77 20.73
N TRP A 386 0.22 4.98 19.72
CA TRP A 386 -0.73 4.33 18.84
C TRP A 386 -0.62 2.79 18.84
N HIS A 387 -0.27 2.19 20.01
CA HIS A 387 -0.14 0.74 20.17
C HIS A 387 -1.38 -0.04 19.71
N THR A 388 -2.57 0.50 19.97
CA THR A 388 -3.87 -0.07 19.57
C THR A 388 -4.64 0.82 18.59
N LEU A 389 -4.17 2.03 18.33
CA LEU A 389 -4.72 2.93 17.32
C LEU A 389 -4.04 2.69 15.97
N ARG A 390 -4.32 1.55 15.33
CA ARG A 390 -3.57 1.04 14.17
C ARG A 390 -3.80 1.78 12.85
N THR A 391 -4.42 2.97 12.90
CA THR A 391 -4.67 3.84 11.74
C THR A 391 -3.42 4.06 10.86
N PRO A 392 -2.21 4.35 11.39
CA PRO A 392 -1.04 4.58 10.54
C PRO A 392 -0.68 3.37 9.66
N VAL A 393 -0.83 2.16 10.19
CA VAL A 393 -0.55 0.92 9.46
C VAL A 393 -1.63 0.64 8.42
N ALA A 394 -2.91 0.84 8.79
CA ALA A 394 -4.05 0.64 7.91
C ALA A 394 -4.08 1.64 6.74
N ASP A 395 -3.76 2.92 6.99
CA ASP A 395 -3.68 3.95 5.96
C ASP A 395 -2.56 3.65 4.96
N LEU A 396 -1.36 3.30 5.46
CA LEU A 396 -0.24 2.91 4.61
C LEU A 396 -0.60 1.68 3.76
N GLY A 397 -1.15 0.63 4.38
CA GLY A 397 -1.58 -0.58 3.69
C GLY A 397 -2.62 -0.32 2.61
N SER A 398 -3.61 0.52 2.92
CA SER A 398 -4.66 0.93 1.98
C SER A 398 -4.10 1.72 0.80
N ALA A 399 -3.18 2.66 1.04
CA ALA A 399 -2.54 3.46 0.00
C ALA A 399 -1.67 2.60 -0.93
N LEU A 400 -0.92 1.63 -0.37
CA LEU A 400 -0.12 0.67 -1.14
C LEU A 400 -1.01 -0.24 -1.99
N ALA A 401 -2.09 -0.78 -1.43
CA ALA A 401 -3.03 -1.63 -2.18
C ALA A 401 -3.75 -0.85 -3.29
N PHE A 402 -4.16 0.40 -3.02
CA PHE A 402 -4.72 1.27 -4.05
C PHE A 402 -3.71 1.51 -5.18
N THR A 403 -2.44 1.75 -4.84
CA THR A 403 -1.36 1.94 -5.82
C THR A 403 -1.18 0.71 -6.70
N ALA A 404 -1.09 -0.48 -6.08
CA ALA A 404 -1.00 -1.73 -6.82
C ALA A 404 -2.22 -1.95 -7.74
N GLY A 405 -3.43 -1.57 -7.30
CA GLY A 405 -4.66 -1.64 -8.09
C GLY A 405 -4.66 -0.69 -9.29
N ALA A 406 -4.20 0.56 -9.11
CA ALA A 406 -4.07 1.55 -10.19
C ALA A 406 -3.08 1.08 -11.28
N LEU A 407 -1.93 0.55 -10.87
CA LEU A 407 -0.96 -0.07 -11.79
C LEU A 407 -1.53 -1.34 -12.44
N GLY A 408 -2.31 -2.11 -11.70
CA GLY A 408 -3.02 -3.29 -12.18
C GLY A 408 -3.99 -2.99 -13.31
N LYS A 409 -4.65 -1.80 -13.32
CA LYS A 409 -5.51 -1.36 -14.43
C LYS A 409 -4.70 -1.16 -15.70
N VAL A 410 -3.55 -0.50 -15.63
CA VAL A 410 -2.64 -0.34 -16.77
C VAL A 410 -2.23 -1.71 -17.31
N ALA A 411 -1.80 -2.58 -16.43
CA ALA A 411 -1.38 -3.94 -16.79
C ALA A 411 -2.50 -4.75 -17.44
N ALA A 412 -3.73 -4.69 -16.91
CA ALA A 412 -4.88 -5.40 -17.46
C ALA A 412 -5.20 -4.97 -18.89
N ASP A 413 -5.18 -3.67 -19.16
CA ASP A 413 -5.37 -3.16 -20.51
C ASP A 413 -4.24 -3.60 -21.46
N VAL A 414 -2.98 -3.51 -21.03
CA VAL A 414 -1.83 -3.96 -21.84
C VAL A 414 -1.92 -5.46 -22.14
N LEU A 415 -2.31 -6.29 -21.16
CA LEU A 415 -2.51 -7.73 -21.35
C LEU A 415 -3.58 -8.04 -22.39
N VAL A 416 -4.68 -7.28 -22.40
CA VAL A 416 -5.72 -7.42 -23.42
C VAL A 416 -5.23 -6.94 -24.79
N LEU A 417 -4.68 -5.72 -24.87
CA LEU A 417 -4.29 -5.09 -26.14
C LEU A 417 -3.09 -5.79 -26.80
N SER A 418 -2.29 -6.54 -26.05
CA SER A 418 -1.14 -7.31 -26.57
C SER A 418 -1.47 -8.71 -27.03
N ARG A 419 -2.73 -9.19 -26.88
CA ARG A 419 -3.14 -10.50 -27.39
C ARG A 419 -2.89 -10.61 -28.88
N THR A 420 -2.54 -11.80 -29.36
CA THR A 420 -2.19 -12.05 -30.76
C THR A 420 -3.28 -11.58 -31.73
N GLU A 421 -4.54 -11.83 -31.39
CA GLU A 421 -5.71 -11.46 -32.20
C GLU A 421 -5.99 -9.95 -32.18
N ILE A 422 -5.59 -9.23 -31.12
CA ILE A 422 -5.75 -7.78 -30.97
C ILE A 422 -4.51 -7.05 -31.49
N GLY A 423 -3.35 -7.28 -30.88
CA GLY A 423 -2.05 -6.83 -31.34
C GLY A 423 -1.86 -5.31 -31.41
N GLU A 424 -2.60 -4.53 -30.60
CA GLU A 424 -2.59 -3.05 -30.64
C GLU A 424 -1.39 -2.44 -29.89
N VAL A 425 -0.82 -3.19 -28.91
CA VAL A 425 0.39 -2.78 -28.18
C VAL A 425 1.33 -3.97 -27.98
N ALA A 426 2.59 -3.68 -27.65
CA ALA A 426 3.56 -4.69 -27.18
C ALA A 426 4.59 -4.06 -26.24
N GLU A 427 5.09 -4.83 -25.28
CA GLU A 427 6.28 -4.44 -24.51
C GLU A 427 7.54 -4.42 -25.39
N ALA A 428 8.47 -3.48 -25.13
CA ALA A 428 9.69 -3.30 -25.94
C ALA A 428 10.60 -4.56 -25.93
N ARG A 429 10.63 -5.28 -24.84
CA ARG A 429 11.32 -6.57 -24.68
C ARG A 429 10.52 -7.42 -23.68
N GLY A 430 9.74 -8.33 -24.20
CA GLY A 430 9.06 -9.35 -23.43
C GLY A 430 9.53 -10.73 -23.91
N GLY A 431 10.14 -11.49 -23.04
CA GLY A 431 10.63 -12.83 -23.33
C GLY A 431 12.13 -12.94 -23.11
N GLY A 432 12.53 -13.80 -22.18
CA GLY A 432 13.93 -14.17 -21.99
C GLY A 432 14.51 -14.92 -23.21
N PRO A 433 15.79 -15.27 -23.19
CA PRO A 433 16.51 -15.88 -24.31
C PRO A 433 15.91 -17.24 -24.77
N VAL A 434 15.00 -17.82 -24.01
CA VAL A 434 14.36 -19.12 -24.30
C VAL A 434 12.98 -18.97 -24.97
N ALA A 435 12.44 -17.75 -25.10
CA ALA A 435 11.13 -17.58 -25.74
C ALA A 435 11.24 -17.76 -27.25
N PRO A 436 10.30 -18.50 -27.90
CA PRO A 436 10.26 -18.59 -29.35
C PRO A 436 10.23 -17.20 -30.00
N PRO A 437 10.91 -16.99 -31.14
CA PRO A 437 11.06 -15.64 -31.76
C PRO A 437 9.74 -14.93 -32.07
N HIS A 438 8.65 -15.69 -32.25
CA HIS A 438 7.31 -15.17 -32.54
C HIS A 438 6.52 -14.80 -31.27
N ARG A 439 6.97 -15.18 -30.06
CA ARG A 439 6.30 -14.87 -28.80
C ARG A 439 6.88 -13.62 -28.15
N ARG A 440 6.02 -12.66 -27.89
CA ARG A 440 6.33 -11.43 -27.13
C ARG A 440 5.45 -11.40 -25.89
N ASN A 441 5.81 -12.19 -24.88
CA ASN A 441 5.03 -12.24 -23.65
C ASN A 441 5.10 -10.88 -22.93
N PRO A 442 3.97 -10.32 -22.49
CA PRO A 442 3.92 -9.07 -21.71
C PRO A 442 4.29 -9.36 -20.24
N VAL A 443 5.58 -9.58 -19.98
CA VAL A 443 6.10 -10.08 -18.70
C VAL A 443 5.92 -9.07 -17.57
N ARG A 444 6.18 -7.77 -17.83
CA ARG A 444 5.99 -6.73 -16.81
C ARG A 444 4.52 -6.57 -16.46
N ALA A 445 3.66 -6.47 -17.47
CA ALA A 445 2.22 -6.39 -17.24
C ALA A 445 1.70 -7.62 -16.47
N THR A 446 2.24 -8.82 -16.73
CA THR A 446 1.89 -10.04 -15.98
C THR A 446 2.29 -9.94 -14.51
N ARG A 447 3.50 -9.45 -14.19
CA ARG A 447 3.97 -9.29 -12.81
C ARG A 447 3.17 -8.22 -12.07
N ILE A 448 2.89 -7.07 -12.70
CA ILE A 448 2.05 -6.01 -12.13
C ILE A 448 0.65 -6.54 -11.83
N ALA A 449 0.04 -7.27 -12.78
CA ALA A 449 -1.29 -7.86 -12.59
C ALA A 449 -1.31 -8.89 -11.45
N ALA A 450 -0.23 -9.65 -11.25
CA ALA A 450 -0.10 -10.57 -10.11
C ALA A 450 -0.01 -9.82 -8.77
N ALA A 451 0.79 -8.75 -8.68
CA ALA A 451 0.89 -7.91 -7.50
C ALA A 451 -0.46 -7.25 -7.15
N ALA A 452 -1.16 -6.71 -8.16
CA ALA A 452 -2.47 -6.08 -7.98
C ALA A 452 -3.55 -7.04 -7.46
N ARG A 453 -3.43 -8.35 -7.72
CA ARG A 453 -4.34 -9.36 -7.17
C ARG A 453 -4.03 -9.73 -5.72
N GLN A 454 -2.78 -9.66 -5.30
CA GLN A 454 -2.35 -10.02 -3.94
C GLN A 454 -2.54 -8.86 -2.95
N ALA A 455 -2.26 -7.63 -3.39
CA ALA A 455 -2.24 -6.46 -2.51
C ALA A 455 -3.53 -6.24 -1.71
N PRO A 456 -4.76 -6.40 -2.25
CA PRO A 456 -5.98 -6.24 -1.47
C PRO A 456 -6.12 -7.25 -0.32
N ALA A 457 -5.67 -8.49 -0.50
CA ALA A 457 -5.73 -9.51 0.54
C ALA A 457 -4.79 -9.17 1.70
N LEU A 458 -3.59 -8.68 1.42
CA LEU A 458 -2.65 -8.22 2.44
C LEU A 458 -3.17 -6.98 3.18
N ALA A 459 -3.75 -6.02 2.47
CA ALA A 459 -4.35 -4.84 3.08
C ALA A 459 -5.55 -5.20 3.98
N SER A 460 -6.32 -6.24 3.65
CA SER A 460 -7.44 -6.67 4.48
C SER A 460 -6.98 -7.16 5.86
N VAL A 461 -5.80 -7.76 5.97
CA VAL A 461 -5.21 -8.15 7.26
C VAL A 461 -4.90 -6.91 8.09
N LEU A 462 -4.29 -5.89 7.48
CA LEU A 462 -3.96 -4.63 8.16
C LEU A 462 -5.21 -3.86 8.61
N LEU A 463 -6.27 -3.87 7.79
CA LEU A 463 -7.57 -3.29 8.16
C LEU A 463 -8.25 -4.09 9.27
N GLY A 464 -8.08 -5.42 9.29
CA GLY A 464 -8.58 -6.27 10.37
C GLY A 464 -7.93 -5.99 11.72
N ALA A 465 -6.68 -5.54 11.72
CA ALA A 465 -5.94 -5.18 12.93
C ALA A 465 -6.37 -3.84 13.58
N LEU A 466 -7.24 -3.06 12.91
CA LEU A 466 -7.82 -1.84 13.50
C LEU A 466 -8.66 -2.14 14.76
N VAL A 467 -9.22 -3.34 14.86
CA VAL A 467 -9.96 -3.78 16.05
C VAL A 467 -8.97 -4.46 17.00
N ALA A 468 -8.24 -3.62 17.73
CA ALA A 468 -7.25 -4.04 18.71
C ALA A 468 -7.79 -3.81 20.11
N GLU A 469 -7.70 -4.85 20.96
CA GLU A 469 -8.15 -4.83 22.34
C GLU A 469 -7.08 -4.25 23.27
N ASP A 470 -7.54 -3.74 24.42
CA ASP A 470 -6.72 -3.24 25.53
C ASP A 470 -5.66 -2.19 25.11
N GLU A 471 -4.56 -2.06 25.80
CA GLU A 471 -3.42 -1.20 25.52
C GLU A 471 -2.36 -1.90 24.65
N ARG A 472 -2.45 -3.25 24.51
CA ARG A 472 -1.63 -4.07 23.61
C ARG A 472 -2.39 -5.33 23.20
N PRO A 473 -2.70 -5.50 21.91
CA PRO A 473 -3.54 -6.60 21.45
C PRO A 473 -2.79 -7.93 21.38
N ALA A 474 -3.48 -9.01 21.71
CA ALA A 474 -2.96 -10.36 21.63
C ALA A 474 -3.19 -10.96 20.23
N GLY A 475 -2.24 -10.77 19.32
CA GLY A 475 -2.27 -11.34 17.97
C GLY A 475 -2.37 -10.32 16.84
N PRO A 476 -3.30 -9.33 16.84
CA PRO A 476 -3.43 -8.36 15.75
C PRO A 476 -2.12 -7.66 15.39
N TRP A 477 -1.35 -7.19 16.35
CA TRP A 477 -0.06 -6.57 16.16
C TRP A 477 0.94 -7.47 15.40
N HIS A 478 1.06 -8.74 15.80
CA HIS A 478 1.95 -9.71 15.12
C HIS A 478 1.49 -10.01 13.68
N ALA A 479 0.18 -9.99 13.44
CA ALA A 479 -0.39 -10.27 12.13
C ALA A 479 -0.06 -9.20 11.08
N GLU A 480 0.27 -7.97 11.48
CA GLU A 480 0.58 -6.85 10.58
C GLU A 480 1.96 -6.93 9.92
N TRP A 481 2.95 -7.52 10.59
CA TRP A 481 4.36 -7.38 10.22
C TRP A 481 4.66 -7.88 8.81
N GLN A 482 4.29 -9.11 8.51
CA GLN A 482 4.54 -9.69 7.20
C GLN A 482 3.66 -9.08 6.09
N PRO A 483 2.35 -8.86 6.28
CA PRO A 483 1.52 -8.21 5.27
C PRO A 483 1.99 -6.81 4.89
N LEU A 484 2.39 -5.97 5.85
CA LEU A 484 2.91 -4.64 5.55
C LEU A 484 4.23 -4.71 4.77
N ARG A 485 5.16 -5.56 5.23
CA ARG A 485 6.42 -5.82 4.54
C ARG A 485 6.21 -6.26 3.10
N GLU A 486 5.30 -7.22 2.89
CA GLU A 486 5.04 -7.76 1.56
C GLU A 486 4.31 -6.76 0.66
N LEU A 487 3.40 -5.94 1.19
CA LEU A 487 2.77 -4.85 0.45
C LEU A 487 3.79 -3.83 -0.07
N LEU A 488 4.76 -3.43 0.74
CA LEU A 488 5.85 -2.54 0.33
C LEU A 488 6.66 -3.17 -0.82
N ARG A 489 6.97 -4.45 -0.73
CA ARG A 489 7.72 -5.21 -1.76
C ARG A 489 6.96 -5.35 -3.06
N LEU A 490 5.70 -5.80 -2.98
CA LEU A 490 4.85 -6.01 -4.15
C LEU A 490 4.59 -4.70 -4.88
N THR A 491 4.25 -3.65 -4.12
CA THR A 491 3.95 -2.33 -4.70
C THR A 491 5.21 -1.70 -5.29
N GLY A 492 6.36 -1.81 -4.61
CA GLY A 492 7.63 -1.30 -5.13
C GLY A 492 8.09 -2.03 -6.39
N GLY A 493 7.96 -3.36 -6.43
CA GLY A 493 8.23 -4.13 -7.63
C GLY A 493 7.31 -3.79 -8.80
N ALA A 494 6.00 -3.61 -8.52
CA ALA A 494 5.01 -3.23 -9.51
C ALA A 494 5.23 -1.81 -10.04
N ALA A 495 5.62 -0.85 -9.19
CA ALA A 495 5.91 0.52 -9.59
C ALA A 495 7.12 0.59 -10.53
N ARG A 496 8.22 -0.11 -10.18
CA ARG A 496 9.39 -0.25 -11.07
C ARG A 496 9.00 -0.84 -12.43
N ASP A 497 8.26 -1.96 -12.42
CA ASP A 497 7.85 -2.62 -13.66
C ASP A 497 6.90 -1.74 -14.48
N ALA A 498 6.06 -0.91 -13.85
CA ALA A 498 5.16 0.01 -14.52
C ALA A 498 5.91 1.17 -15.20
N ALA A 499 6.94 1.72 -14.56
CA ALA A 499 7.79 2.75 -15.16
C ALA A 499 8.50 2.22 -16.42
N GLU A 500 9.07 1.02 -16.35
CA GLU A 500 9.71 0.38 -17.50
C GLU A 500 8.70 -0.03 -18.58
N LEU A 501 7.50 -0.48 -18.19
CA LEU A 501 6.42 -0.85 -19.11
C LEU A 501 5.94 0.37 -19.88
N ALA A 502 5.62 1.48 -19.20
CA ALA A 502 5.11 2.70 -19.83
C ALA A 502 6.14 3.33 -20.78
N HIS A 503 7.40 3.40 -20.33
CA HIS A 503 8.50 3.93 -21.15
C HIS A 503 8.76 3.08 -22.40
N GLY A 504 8.64 1.77 -22.28
CA GLY A 504 8.94 0.82 -23.37
C GLY A 504 7.71 0.35 -24.15
N LEU A 505 6.52 0.88 -23.92
CA LEU A 505 5.31 0.42 -24.59
C LEU A 505 5.29 0.84 -26.06
N ARG A 506 5.20 -0.14 -26.93
CA ARG A 506 5.04 0.08 -28.37
C ARG A 506 3.58 0.05 -28.74
N VAL A 507 3.12 1.09 -29.45
CA VAL A 507 1.74 1.23 -29.91
C VAL A 507 1.71 1.00 -31.42
N PHE A 508 0.68 0.34 -31.92
CA PHE A 508 0.51 0.01 -33.33
C PHE A 508 -0.78 0.66 -33.88
N PRO A 509 -0.73 1.94 -34.33
CA PRO A 509 -1.91 2.67 -34.82
C PRO A 509 -2.60 2.00 -36.00
N ASP A 510 -1.84 1.37 -36.89
CA ASP A 510 -2.40 0.68 -38.05
C ASP A 510 -3.23 -0.52 -37.62
N ARG A 511 -2.72 -1.29 -36.64
CA ARG A 511 -3.49 -2.42 -36.08
C ARG A 511 -4.76 -1.97 -35.35
N MET A 512 -4.73 -0.83 -34.66
CA MET A 512 -5.94 -0.24 -34.06
C MET A 512 -6.97 0.10 -35.14
N ARG A 513 -6.52 0.63 -36.26
CA ARG A 513 -7.37 0.98 -37.40
C ARG A 513 -7.97 -0.27 -38.07
N ASP A 514 -7.14 -1.31 -38.26
CA ASP A 514 -7.60 -2.60 -38.78
C ASP A 514 -8.68 -3.22 -37.86
N ASN A 515 -8.47 -3.19 -36.53
CA ASN A 515 -9.45 -3.70 -35.57
C ASN A 515 -10.76 -2.90 -35.59
N LEU A 516 -10.73 -1.57 -35.77
CA LEU A 516 -11.93 -0.77 -35.98
C LEU A 516 -12.68 -1.19 -37.25
N ALA A 517 -11.98 -1.55 -38.31
CA ALA A 517 -12.57 -1.96 -39.58
C ALA A 517 -13.27 -3.34 -39.50
N LEU A 518 -13.00 -4.18 -38.49
CA LEU A 518 -13.65 -5.49 -38.31
C LEU A 518 -15.18 -5.42 -38.22
N THR A 519 -15.72 -4.26 -37.84
CA THR A 519 -17.16 -4.04 -37.75
C THR A 519 -17.76 -3.46 -39.03
N HIS A 520 -16.99 -3.40 -40.12
CA HIS A 520 -17.43 -2.88 -41.42
C HIS A 520 -18.09 -1.50 -41.36
N GLY A 521 -17.70 -0.65 -40.36
CA GLY A 521 -18.21 0.71 -40.20
C GLY A 521 -19.51 0.81 -39.38
N VAL A 522 -20.03 -0.28 -38.84
CA VAL A 522 -21.25 -0.29 -38.00
C VAL A 522 -21.09 0.57 -36.74
N LEU A 523 -19.89 0.72 -36.20
CA LEU A 523 -19.60 1.62 -35.07
C LEU A 523 -19.97 3.09 -35.34
N ALA A 524 -20.11 3.49 -36.59
CA ALA A 524 -20.51 4.83 -37.00
C ALA A 524 -22.01 4.95 -37.35
N ALA A 525 -22.80 3.89 -37.18
CA ALA A 525 -24.22 3.84 -37.57
C ALA A 525 -25.07 4.94 -36.91
N GLU A 526 -24.81 5.29 -35.65
CA GLU A 526 -25.51 6.38 -34.95
C GLU A 526 -25.24 7.76 -35.59
N ARG A 527 -24.00 7.99 -36.07
CA ARG A 527 -23.66 9.21 -36.81
C ARG A 527 -24.38 9.28 -38.15
N LEU A 528 -24.47 8.15 -38.86
CA LEU A 528 -25.28 8.03 -40.07
C LEU A 528 -26.77 8.24 -39.79
N ALA A 529 -27.32 7.66 -38.73
CA ALA A 529 -28.70 7.88 -38.31
C ALA A 529 -29.01 9.37 -38.12
N THR A 530 -28.09 10.08 -37.45
CA THR A 530 -28.22 11.52 -37.23
C THR A 530 -28.21 12.30 -38.56
N ALA A 531 -27.32 11.93 -39.49
CA ALA A 531 -27.22 12.58 -40.78
C ALA A 531 -28.42 12.28 -41.70
N LEU A 532 -29.03 11.10 -41.61
CA LEU A 532 -30.17 10.66 -42.39
C LEU A 532 -31.50 11.21 -41.86
N THR A 533 -31.63 11.45 -40.55
CA THR A 533 -32.86 11.87 -39.89
C THR A 533 -33.57 13.07 -40.55
N PRO A 534 -32.86 14.13 -40.98
CA PRO A 534 -33.51 15.26 -41.68
C PRO A 534 -34.22 14.87 -42.99
N ALA A 535 -33.69 13.85 -43.70
CA ALA A 535 -34.18 13.46 -45.02
C ALA A 535 -35.33 12.42 -44.95
N VAL A 536 -35.17 11.40 -44.07
CA VAL A 536 -36.09 10.24 -44.05
C VAL A 536 -36.83 10.09 -42.72
N GLY A 537 -36.63 11.01 -41.78
CA GLY A 537 -37.15 10.93 -40.41
C GLY A 537 -36.45 9.88 -39.56
N ARG A 538 -36.63 9.96 -38.24
CA ARG A 538 -35.95 9.07 -37.28
C ARG A 538 -36.32 7.58 -37.49
N ALA A 539 -37.58 7.27 -37.80
CA ALA A 539 -38.01 5.90 -38.03
C ALA A 539 -37.41 5.34 -39.33
N GLY A 540 -37.46 6.11 -40.42
CA GLY A 540 -36.87 5.72 -41.70
C GLY A 540 -35.34 5.55 -41.63
N ALA A 541 -34.64 6.45 -40.93
CA ALA A 541 -33.21 6.32 -40.73
C ALA A 541 -32.82 5.03 -39.98
N ARG A 542 -33.61 4.65 -38.94
CA ARG A 542 -33.39 3.42 -38.18
C ARG A 542 -33.67 2.17 -39.01
N GLU A 543 -34.75 2.17 -39.81
CA GLU A 543 -35.09 1.05 -40.66
C GLU A 543 -34.06 0.81 -41.75
N LEU A 544 -33.66 1.88 -42.44
CA LEU A 544 -32.61 1.83 -43.47
C LEU A 544 -31.29 1.34 -42.93
N LEU A 545 -30.84 1.89 -41.80
CA LEU A 545 -29.57 1.47 -41.18
C LEU A 545 -29.64 0.03 -40.71
N GLY A 546 -30.75 -0.41 -40.08
CA GLY A 546 -30.90 -1.79 -39.69
C GLY A 546 -30.91 -2.78 -40.86
N ALA A 547 -31.43 -2.39 -42.03
CA ALA A 547 -31.33 -3.18 -43.25
C ALA A 547 -29.90 -3.20 -43.80
N ALA A 548 -29.23 -2.06 -43.84
CA ALA A 548 -27.82 -1.93 -44.30
C ALA A 548 -26.83 -2.68 -43.37
N GLU A 549 -27.04 -2.64 -42.06
CA GLU A 549 -26.24 -3.38 -41.08
C GLU A 549 -26.35 -4.90 -41.27
N ARG A 550 -27.57 -5.40 -41.49
CA ARG A 550 -27.78 -6.84 -41.79
C ARG A 550 -27.09 -7.25 -43.09
N LEU A 551 -27.18 -6.40 -44.13
CA LEU A 551 -26.52 -6.64 -45.40
C LEU A 551 -24.99 -6.60 -45.24
N ALA A 552 -24.45 -5.59 -44.54
CA ALA A 552 -23.04 -5.44 -44.28
C ALA A 552 -22.48 -6.68 -43.55
N ALA A 553 -23.16 -7.12 -42.50
CA ALA A 553 -22.76 -8.28 -41.72
C ALA A 553 -22.88 -9.60 -42.54
N GLY A 554 -23.93 -9.77 -43.32
CA GLY A 554 -24.15 -10.98 -44.12
C GLY A 554 -23.21 -11.11 -45.33
N ALA A 555 -22.89 -10.02 -45.98
CA ALA A 555 -22.03 -9.97 -47.18
C ALA A 555 -20.57 -9.64 -46.88
N GLY A 556 -20.24 -9.22 -45.66
CA GLY A 556 -18.89 -8.80 -45.30
C GLY A 556 -18.44 -7.51 -46.01
N ILE A 557 -19.38 -6.61 -46.32
CA ILE A 557 -19.11 -5.36 -47.04
C ILE A 557 -19.20 -4.15 -46.10
N PRO A 558 -18.57 -3.01 -46.44
CA PRO A 558 -18.66 -1.79 -45.64
C PRO A 558 -20.09 -1.28 -45.54
N LEU A 559 -20.48 -0.72 -44.38
CA LEU A 559 -21.82 -0.17 -44.12
C LEU A 559 -22.20 0.92 -45.15
N ALA A 560 -21.23 1.73 -45.62
CA ALA A 560 -21.46 2.70 -46.69
C ALA A 560 -21.95 2.04 -47.98
N GLN A 561 -21.29 0.96 -48.39
CA GLN A 561 -21.67 0.18 -49.57
C GLN A 561 -23.05 -0.48 -49.36
N ALA A 562 -23.24 -1.11 -48.21
CA ALA A 562 -24.52 -1.75 -47.89
C ALA A 562 -25.68 -0.75 -47.88
N LEU A 563 -25.48 0.48 -47.41
CA LEU A 563 -26.49 1.53 -47.44
C LEU A 563 -26.81 1.96 -48.91
N THR A 564 -25.78 2.07 -49.75
CA THR A 564 -25.98 2.37 -51.20
C THR A 564 -26.77 1.27 -51.89
N GLU A 565 -26.50 0.02 -51.58
CA GLU A 565 -27.24 -1.12 -52.14
C GLU A 565 -28.66 -1.23 -51.60
N THR A 566 -28.91 -0.80 -50.35
CA THR A 566 -30.24 -0.83 -49.70
C THR A 566 -31.13 0.28 -50.23
N ASP A 567 -30.62 1.50 -50.39
CA ASP A 567 -31.33 2.65 -50.92
C ASP A 567 -30.40 3.60 -51.70
N PRO A 568 -30.28 3.42 -53.02
CA PRO A 568 -29.42 4.27 -53.87
C PRO A 568 -29.78 5.75 -53.83
N ALA A 569 -31.07 6.10 -53.67
CA ALA A 569 -31.50 7.49 -53.66
C ALA A 569 -31.03 8.24 -52.40
N VAL A 570 -31.02 7.55 -51.25
CA VAL A 570 -30.47 8.09 -50.02
C VAL A 570 -28.98 8.21 -50.07
N ALA A 571 -28.27 7.28 -50.73
CA ALA A 571 -26.83 7.34 -50.93
C ALA A 571 -26.46 8.52 -51.82
N GLU A 572 -27.20 8.76 -52.91
CA GLU A 572 -27.01 9.92 -53.79
C GLU A 572 -27.26 11.26 -53.06
N LEU A 573 -28.23 11.31 -52.17
CA LEU A 573 -28.53 12.48 -51.35
C LEU A 573 -27.39 12.85 -50.40
N ILE A 574 -26.74 11.87 -49.82
CA ILE A 574 -25.57 12.10 -48.90
C ILE A 574 -24.32 12.43 -49.72
N GLY A 575 -24.11 11.75 -50.83
CA GLY A 575 -22.92 11.80 -51.66
C GLY A 575 -21.73 10.99 -51.12
N ASP A 576 -20.91 10.44 -52.00
CA ASP A 576 -19.84 9.48 -51.66
C ASP A 576 -18.80 10.02 -50.72
N GLU A 577 -18.41 11.29 -50.85
CA GLU A 577 -17.38 11.90 -49.98
C GLU A 577 -17.90 12.04 -48.56
N ARG A 578 -19.12 12.52 -48.39
CA ARG A 578 -19.75 12.67 -47.07
C ARG A 578 -20.07 11.32 -46.45
N MET A 579 -20.47 10.33 -47.26
CA MET A 579 -20.71 8.95 -46.81
C MET A 579 -19.43 8.35 -46.22
N ARG A 580 -18.30 8.46 -46.96
CA ARG A 580 -16.99 8.00 -46.44
C ARG A 580 -16.58 8.72 -45.18
N ALA A 581 -16.75 10.04 -45.11
CA ALA A 581 -16.45 10.81 -43.89
C ALA A 581 -17.33 10.43 -42.70
N LEU A 582 -18.62 10.10 -42.92
CA LEU A 582 -19.56 9.70 -41.87
C LEU A 582 -19.29 8.28 -41.34
N THR A 583 -18.81 7.38 -42.19
CA THR A 583 -18.49 6.00 -41.86
C THR A 583 -17.05 5.79 -41.37
N ASP A 584 -16.19 6.81 -41.46
CA ASP A 584 -14.83 6.74 -40.93
C ASP A 584 -14.83 6.82 -39.41
N PRO A 585 -14.46 5.72 -38.69
CA PRO A 585 -14.41 5.70 -37.23
C PRO A 585 -13.46 6.76 -36.66
N ALA A 586 -12.40 7.15 -37.38
CA ALA A 586 -11.45 8.15 -36.93
C ALA A 586 -12.10 9.54 -36.76
N GLY A 587 -13.15 9.82 -37.52
CA GLY A 587 -13.95 11.05 -37.41
C GLY A 587 -15.00 11.03 -36.29
N TYR A 588 -15.13 9.93 -35.51
CA TYR A 588 -16.19 9.76 -34.50
C TYR A 588 -15.63 9.46 -33.10
N THR A 589 -14.58 10.17 -32.72
CA THR A 589 -13.94 10.02 -31.38
C THR A 589 -14.48 11.02 -30.36
N GLY A 590 -15.48 11.81 -30.71
CA GLY A 590 -16.12 12.77 -29.79
C GLY A 590 -15.14 13.73 -29.13
N SER A 591 -15.29 13.92 -27.84
CA SER A 591 -14.45 14.81 -27.02
C SER A 591 -13.16 14.14 -26.52
N ALA A 592 -12.78 12.96 -27.02
CA ALA A 592 -11.60 12.24 -26.55
C ALA A 592 -10.30 13.10 -26.57
N PRO A 593 -9.99 13.86 -27.63
CA PRO A 593 -8.82 14.72 -27.63
C PRO A 593 -8.85 15.84 -26.58
N ALA A 594 -10.03 16.41 -26.31
CA ALA A 594 -10.18 17.48 -25.31
C ALA A 594 -10.00 16.93 -23.87
N PHE A 595 -10.45 15.69 -23.61
CA PHE A 595 -10.19 15.04 -22.32
C PHE A 595 -8.71 14.70 -22.15
N VAL A 596 -8.00 14.34 -23.22
CA VAL A 596 -6.54 14.16 -23.17
C VAL A 596 -5.87 15.48 -22.79
N ASP A 597 -6.21 16.58 -23.45
CA ASP A 597 -5.64 17.91 -23.15
C ASP A 597 -5.87 18.31 -21.70
N ARG A 598 -7.07 18.05 -21.17
CA ARG A 598 -7.41 18.33 -19.79
C ARG A 598 -6.56 17.52 -18.79
N ALA A 599 -6.37 16.24 -19.04
CA ALA A 599 -5.55 15.37 -18.19
C ALA A 599 -4.06 15.77 -18.23
N LEU A 600 -3.57 16.19 -19.40
CA LEU A 600 -2.19 16.68 -19.56
C LEU A 600 -1.98 18.02 -18.86
N ALA A 601 -2.95 18.96 -18.94
CA ALA A 601 -2.88 20.23 -18.23
C ALA A 601 -2.84 20.03 -16.71
N GLU A 602 -3.63 19.09 -16.18
CA GLU A 602 -3.61 18.74 -14.78
C GLU A 602 -2.27 18.11 -14.33
N HIS A 603 -1.65 17.28 -15.18
CA HIS A 603 -0.32 16.71 -14.94
C HIS A 603 0.78 17.79 -14.92
N GLY A 604 0.75 18.76 -15.86
CA GLY A 604 1.69 19.87 -15.91
C GLY A 604 1.60 20.80 -14.69
N ALA A 605 0.38 21.05 -14.20
CA ALA A 605 0.16 21.91 -13.04
C ALA A 605 0.76 21.34 -11.72
N ASP A 606 0.79 20.00 -11.58
CA ASP A 606 1.44 19.36 -10.42
C ASP A 606 2.97 19.47 -10.47
N GLY A 607 3.56 19.49 -11.68
CA GLY A 607 5.01 19.66 -11.87
C GLY A 607 5.53 21.06 -11.54
N GLU A 608 4.66 22.08 -11.51
CA GLU A 608 5.00 23.45 -11.19
C GLU A 608 4.83 23.80 -9.69
N GLN A 609 4.19 22.93 -8.90
CA GLN A 609 4.11 23.13 -7.46
C GLN A 609 5.46 22.81 -6.81
N PRO A 610 6.12 23.77 -6.12
CA PRO A 610 7.32 23.50 -5.34
C PRO A 610 6.98 22.43 -4.28
N PRO A 611 7.94 21.55 -3.91
CA PRO A 611 7.72 20.56 -2.86
C PRO A 611 7.19 21.29 -1.63
N ALA A 612 6.09 20.76 -1.07
CA ALA A 612 5.42 21.32 0.11
C ALA A 612 6.49 21.67 1.15
N GLY A 613 6.54 22.95 1.53
CA GLY A 613 7.66 23.56 2.23
C GLY A 613 8.03 22.79 3.51
N THR A 614 9.31 22.61 3.68
CA THR A 614 9.93 22.47 5.00
C THR A 614 9.33 23.55 5.90
N PRO A 615 8.82 23.22 7.10
CA PRO A 615 8.35 24.24 8.03
C PRO A 615 9.51 25.19 8.31
N GLU A 616 9.30 26.48 8.01
CA GLU A 616 10.23 27.54 8.39
C GLU A 616 10.39 27.50 9.91
N SER A 617 11.62 27.32 10.36
CA SER A 617 11.98 27.48 11.75
C SER A 617 11.59 28.89 12.21
N PRO A 618 10.86 29.07 13.31
CA PRO A 618 10.62 30.39 13.87
C PRO A 618 11.96 30.98 14.31
N ARG A 619 12.18 32.24 13.91
CA ARG A 619 13.36 33.05 14.30
C ARG A 619 13.29 33.42 15.78
#